data_1e392bcb37e3873524d4fad0ad36b782
#
_entry.id   1e392bcb37e3873524d4fad0ad36b782
#
_cell.length_a   1.000
_cell.length_b   1.000
_cell.length_c   1.000
_cell.angle_alpha   90.00
_cell.angle_beta   90.00
_cell.angle_gamma   90.00
#
_symmetry.space_group_name_H-M   'P 1'
#
loop_
_entity.id
_entity.type
_entity.pdbx_description
1 polymer ?
#
loop_
_entity_poly.entity_id
_entity_poly.type
_entity_poly.pdbx_seq_one_letter_code
_entity_poly.pdbx_strand_id
1 'polypeptide(L)'
;MPGSSFGQSFTVTTFGESHGGAVGVVVDGVTPGIPITAEEVQKQLDRRKPGQNFITTPRKEPDKIHLLSGVFEDHTTGTPMMMILYNSDANPADYDNIKELFRPGHADFVYLQKYGRRDWRGSGRASGRETAGRVAAGAVARKHLESRGVSIVAYTLRAAGVQCNKVVEEFIEENPLRAADPDVLEEMLARVEAKKDEEDSVGGIVECRIRGVNPGLGEPVFDKLDALFAHAMLSIGSVKGFERSEERR
;
A
#
# COMPACT_ATOMS: atom_id res chain seq x y z
N MET A 1 -5.77 0.91 19.91
CA MET A 1 -6.71 0.48 18.85
C MET A 1 -6.40 -0.95 18.44
N PRO A 2 -7.37 -1.71 17.87
CA PRO A 2 -7.10 -3.02 17.27
C PRO A 2 -6.06 -2.91 16.14
N GLY A 3 -5.24 -3.96 15.93
CA GLY A 3 -4.11 -3.94 15.00
C GLY A 3 -4.46 -3.81 13.51
N SER A 4 -5.75 -3.88 13.14
CA SER A 4 -6.22 -3.65 11.75
C SER A 4 -6.77 -2.24 11.52
N SER A 5 -6.67 -1.36 12.52
CA SER A 5 -7.13 0.03 12.46
C SER A 5 -5.96 0.99 12.65
N PHE A 6 -5.95 2.10 11.91
CA PHE A 6 -4.95 3.16 11.98
C PHE A 6 -5.62 4.53 11.85
N GLY A 7 -5.05 5.55 12.51
CA GLY A 7 -5.57 6.92 12.50
C GLY A 7 -6.42 7.24 13.73
N GLN A 8 -6.70 8.53 13.92
CA GLN A 8 -7.52 9.03 15.02
C GLN A 8 -8.76 9.76 14.51
N SER A 9 -8.61 10.91 13.86
CA SER A 9 -9.73 11.67 13.27
C SER A 9 -10.13 11.14 11.90
N PHE A 10 -9.18 10.67 11.12
CA PHE A 10 -9.39 9.92 9.87
C PHE A 10 -8.92 8.50 10.15
N THR A 11 -9.85 7.59 10.31
CA THR A 11 -9.56 6.21 10.69
C THR A 11 -9.73 5.26 9.52
N VAL A 12 -8.80 4.33 9.42
CA VAL A 12 -8.78 3.30 8.39
C VAL A 12 -8.81 1.94 9.06
N THR A 13 -9.80 1.11 8.76
CA THR A 13 -9.87 -0.27 9.23
C THR A 13 -9.90 -1.21 8.03
N THR A 14 -8.79 -1.94 7.80
CA THR A 14 -8.71 -2.92 6.72
C THR A 14 -9.21 -4.29 7.18
N PHE A 15 -9.83 -5.06 6.27
CA PHE A 15 -10.39 -6.36 6.53
C PHE A 15 -10.23 -7.32 5.34
N GLY A 16 -10.56 -8.58 5.56
CA GLY A 16 -10.53 -9.64 4.56
C GLY A 16 -9.17 -10.34 4.42
N GLU A 17 -9.16 -11.50 3.80
CA GLU A 17 -8.00 -12.38 3.60
C GLU A 17 -7.70 -12.56 2.12
N SER A 18 -6.43 -12.82 1.78
CA SER A 18 -5.97 -12.89 0.39
C SER A 18 -6.64 -13.97 -0.45
N HIS A 19 -7.08 -15.08 0.17
CA HIS A 19 -7.80 -16.20 -0.46
C HIS A 19 -9.20 -16.39 0.14
N GLY A 20 -9.71 -15.39 0.87
CA GLY A 20 -11.11 -15.26 1.26
C GLY A 20 -11.96 -14.69 0.12
N GLY A 21 -13.21 -14.37 0.41
CA GLY A 21 -14.13 -13.81 -0.60
C GLY A 21 -13.76 -12.41 -1.10
N ALA A 22 -13.16 -11.61 -0.23
CA ALA A 22 -12.81 -10.21 -0.53
C ALA A 22 -11.77 -9.67 0.43
N VAL A 23 -11.16 -8.54 0.04
CA VAL A 23 -10.44 -7.61 0.92
C VAL A 23 -11.10 -6.24 0.83
N GLY A 24 -10.93 -5.42 1.84
CA GLY A 24 -11.53 -4.08 1.80
C GLY A 24 -11.09 -3.19 2.93
N VAL A 25 -11.75 -2.06 3.02
CA VAL A 25 -11.49 -1.04 4.02
C VAL A 25 -12.76 -0.31 4.42
N VAL A 26 -12.86 0.04 5.67
CA VAL A 26 -13.78 1.05 6.17
C VAL A 26 -12.96 2.28 6.53
N VAL A 27 -13.37 3.43 5.99
CA VAL A 27 -12.77 4.73 6.30
C VAL A 27 -13.82 5.56 7.03
N ASP A 28 -13.47 6.09 8.17
CA ASP A 28 -14.34 6.96 8.97
C ASP A 28 -13.64 8.29 9.28
N GLY A 29 -14.41 9.33 9.58
CA GLY A 29 -13.90 10.67 9.83
C GLY A 29 -13.53 11.44 8.56
N VAL A 30 -14.08 11.05 7.40
CA VAL A 30 -13.91 11.80 6.15
C VAL A 30 -14.72 13.08 6.20
N THR A 31 -14.11 14.21 5.86
CA THR A 31 -14.83 15.49 5.72
C THR A 31 -15.93 15.36 4.66
N PRO A 32 -17.17 15.78 4.94
CA PRO A 32 -18.24 15.76 3.93
C PRO A 32 -17.97 16.74 2.78
N GLY A 33 -18.54 16.44 1.61
CA GLY A 33 -18.50 17.33 0.44
C GLY A 33 -17.18 17.26 -0.37
N ILE A 34 -16.32 16.29 -0.14
CA ILE A 34 -15.13 16.05 -0.98
C ILE A 34 -15.59 15.30 -2.24
N PRO A 35 -15.31 15.83 -3.45
CA PRO A 35 -15.63 15.11 -4.68
C PRO A 35 -14.79 13.85 -4.80
N ILE A 36 -15.44 12.70 -5.00
CA ILE A 36 -14.81 11.40 -5.17
C ILE A 36 -15.72 10.44 -5.92
N THR A 37 -15.15 9.72 -6.88
CA THR A 37 -15.84 8.68 -7.64
C THR A 37 -15.14 7.34 -7.50
N ALA A 38 -15.82 6.25 -7.85
CA ALA A 38 -15.23 4.92 -7.88
C ALA A 38 -14.05 4.85 -8.87
N GLU A 39 -14.14 5.56 -9.99
CA GLU A 39 -13.10 5.61 -11.03
C GLU A 39 -11.82 6.28 -10.52
N GLU A 40 -11.92 7.31 -9.68
CA GLU A 40 -10.77 7.97 -9.08
C GLU A 40 -10.04 7.06 -8.11
N VAL A 41 -10.77 6.29 -7.29
CA VAL A 41 -10.21 5.26 -6.42
C VAL A 41 -9.59 4.13 -7.26
N GLN A 42 -10.29 3.70 -8.34
CA GLN A 42 -9.83 2.66 -9.24
C GLN A 42 -8.49 3.01 -9.89
N LYS A 43 -8.28 4.26 -10.32
CA LYS A 43 -6.99 4.69 -10.87
C LYS A 43 -5.81 4.44 -9.92
N GLN A 44 -6.00 4.63 -8.62
CA GLN A 44 -4.93 4.34 -7.64
C GLN A 44 -4.76 2.82 -7.45
N LEU A 45 -5.83 2.05 -7.46
CA LEU A 45 -5.77 0.60 -7.40
C LEU A 45 -5.12 -0.01 -8.64
N ASP A 46 -5.38 0.55 -9.82
CA ASP A 46 -4.76 0.11 -11.07
C ASP A 46 -3.23 0.27 -11.05
N ARG A 47 -2.71 1.28 -10.34
CA ARG A 47 -1.27 1.44 -10.11
C ARG A 47 -0.69 0.38 -9.17
N ARG A 48 -1.50 -0.20 -8.28
CA ARG A 48 -1.09 -1.19 -7.28
C ARG A 48 -1.32 -2.64 -7.72
N LYS A 49 -2.36 -2.92 -8.51
CA LYS A 49 -2.82 -4.29 -8.81
C LYS A 49 -1.67 -5.24 -9.20
N PRO A 50 -1.77 -6.55 -8.88
CA PRO A 50 -0.77 -7.53 -9.27
C PRO A 50 -0.80 -7.80 -10.79
N GLY A 51 0.30 -8.38 -11.32
CA GLY A 51 0.34 -8.82 -12.73
C GLY A 51 0.51 -7.68 -13.74
N GLN A 52 1.04 -6.52 -13.35
CA GLN A 52 1.19 -5.36 -14.23
C GLN A 52 2.39 -5.47 -15.20
N ASN A 53 3.43 -6.16 -14.78
CA ASN A 53 4.67 -6.29 -15.54
C ASN A 53 5.42 -7.56 -15.13
N PHE A 54 6.53 -7.84 -15.82
CA PHE A 54 7.32 -9.05 -15.65
C PHE A 54 8.00 -9.20 -14.28
N ILE A 55 8.16 -8.14 -13.51
CA ILE A 55 8.76 -8.19 -12.17
C ILE A 55 7.73 -8.38 -11.06
N THR A 56 6.45 -8.37 -11.36
CA THR A 56 5.39 -8.59 -10.38
C THR A 56 4.94 -10.05 -10.35
N THR A 57 4.14 -10.42 -9.33
CA THR A 57 3.54 -11.75 -9.21
C THR A 57 2.70 -12.09 -10.45
N PRO A 58 2.63 -13.38 -10.86
CA PRO A 58 1.78 -13.82 -11.95
C PRO A 58 0.27 -13.75 -11.65
N ARG A 59 -0.13 -13.63 -10.38
CA ARG A 59 -1.54 -13.48 -9.98
C ARG A 59 -2.18 -12.30 -10.70
N LYS A 60 -3.40 -12.50 -11.20
CA LYS A 60 -4.15 -11.47 -11.93
C LYS A 60 -5.45 -11.16 -11.20
N GLU A 61 -5.50 -10.01 -10.55
CA GLU A 61 -6.72 -9.52 -9.93
C GLU A 61 -7.15 -8.22 -10.61
N PRO A 62 -8.43 -8.07 -10.96
CA PRO A 62 -8.93 -6.84 -11.56
C PRO A 62 -8.92 -5.68 -10.57
N ASP A 63 -8.88 -5.97 -9.28
CA ASP A 63 -8.98 -5.00 -8.17
C ASP A 63 -10.12 -4.00 -8.34
N LYS A 64 -11.25 -4.49 -8.90
CA LYS A 64 -12.42 -3.65 -9.12
C LYS A 64 -13.00 -3.20 -7.79
N ILE A 65 -13.03 -1.88 -7.60
CA ILE A 65 -13.55 -1.28 -6.37
C ILE A 65 -15.08 -1.19 -6.40
N HIS A 66 -15.68 -1.46 -5.24
CA HIS A 66 -17.08 -1.23 -4.98
C HIS A 66 -17.20 -0.29 -3.79
N LEU A 67 -17.75 0.90 -4.01
CA LEU A 67 -18.11 1.85 -2.96
C LEU A 67 -19.51 1.50 -2.47
N LEU A 68 -19.66 1.10 -1.21
CA LEU A 68 -20.94 0.61 -0.68
C LEU A 68 -21.62 1.64 0.22
N SER A 69 -20.89 2.61 0.76
CA SER A 69 -21.44 3.67 1.62
C SER A 69 -20.50 4.89 1.65
N GLY A 70 -20.99 5.98 2.23
CA GLY A 70 -20.20 7.19 2.49
C GLY A 70 -20.04 8.13 1.31
N VAL A 71 -20.69 7.85 0.16
CA VAL A 71 -20.71 8.71 -1.04
C VAL A 71 -22.14 8.88 -1.52
N PHE A 72 -22.50 10.10 -1.88
CA PHE A 72 -23.75 10.47 -2.50
C PHE A 72 -23.50 11.57 -3.54
N GLU A 73 -24.03 11.41 -4.75
CA GLU A 73 -23.83 12.35 -5.88
C GLU A 73 -22.36 12.72 -6.07
N ASP A 74 -21.49 11.69 -6.09
CA ASP A 74 -20.03 11.81 -6.25
C ASP A 74 -19.32 12.65 -5.18
N HIS A 75 -19.92 12.82 -4.01
CA HIS A 75 -19.33 13.53 -2.88
C HIS A 75 -19.40 12.69 -1.61
N THR A 76 -18.39 12.85 -0.76
CA THR A 76 -18.36 12.23 0.57
C THR A 76 -19.50 12.78 1.43
N THR A 77 -20.15 11.91 2.19
CA THR A 77 -21.26 12.29 3.09
C THR A 77 -20.81 12.61 4.52
N GLY A 78 -19.55 12.28 4.88
CA GLY A 78 -19.07 12.37 6.25
C GLY A 78 -19.42 11.15 7.12
N THR A 79 -20.13 10.18 6.57
CA THR A 79 -20.42 8.90 7.24
C THR A 79 -19.39 7.84 6.83
N PRO A 80 -19.26 6.71 7.55
CA PRO A 80 -18.29 5.69 7.21
C PRO A 80 -18.39 5.22 5.77
N MET A 81 -17.24 5.22 5.07
CA MET A 81 -17.10 4.74 3.69
C MET A 81 -16.64 3.28 3.72
N MET A 82 -17.46 2.39 3.21
CA MET A 82 -17.07 1.00 2.98
C MET A 82 -16.67 0.79 1.53
N MET A 83 -15.47 0.29 1.33
CA MET A 83 -14.90 -0.04 0.03
C MET A 83 -14.46 -1.50 0.03
N ILE A 84 -14.87 -2.28 -0.98
CA ILE A 84 -14.61 -3.71 -1.08
C ILE A 84 -14.08 -4.09 -2.47
N LEU A 85 -13.14 -5.05 -2.49
CA LEU A 85 -12.58 -5.67 -3.68
C LEU A 85 -12.75 -7.19 -3.55
N TYR A 86 -13.52 -7.79 -4.45
CA TYR A 86 -13.69 -9.24 -4.48
C TYR A 86 -12.44 -9.92 -5.02
N ASN A 87 -12.07 -11.06 -4.41
CA ASN A 87 -11.00 -11.89 -4.92
C ASN A 87 -11.55 -12.77 -6.05
N SER A 88 -10.92 -12.71 -7.22
CA SER A 88 -11.33 -13.48 -8.40
C SER A 88 -10.32 -14.56 -8.80
N ASP A 89 -9.04 -14.34 -8.50
CA ASP A 89 -7.93 -15.24 -8.83
C ASP A 89 -7.30 -15.81 -7.53
N ALA A 90 -8.16 -16.40 -6.69
CA ALA A 90 -7.76 -17.08 -5.46
C ALA A 90 -7.95 -18.59 -5.65
N ASN A 91 -6.85 -19.35 -5.65
CA ASN A 91 -6.87 -20.80 -5.69
C ASN A 91 -6.39 -21.37 -4.35
N PRO A 92 -7.30 -21.69 -3.41
CA PRO A 92 -6.92 -22.27 -2.13
C PRO A 92 -6.20 -23.61 -2.22
N ALA A 93 -6.47 -24.42 -3.28
CA ALA A 93 -5.87 -25.73 -3.45
C ALA A 93 -4.34 -25.69 -3.61
N ASP A 94 -3.78 -24.58 -4.06
CA ASP A 94 -2.32 -24.41 -4.23
C ASP A 94 -1.57 -24.49 -2.88
N TYR A 95 -2.28 -24.44 -1.76
CA TYR A 95 -1.72 -24.47 -0.41
C TYR A 95 -2.01 -25.75 0.37
N ASP A 96 -2.72 -26.73 -0.20
CA ASP A 96 -3.14 -27.96 0.48
C ASP A 96 -1.94 -28.79 0.96
N ASN A 97 -0.86 -28.82 0.18
CA ASN A 97 0.36 -29.58 0.51
C ASN A 97 1.20 -28.96 1.62
N ILE A 98 0.97 -27.69 1.95
CA ILE A 98 1.74 -26.94 2.96
C ILE A 98 0.89 -26.44 4.13
N LYS A 99 -0.39 -26.83 4.20
CA LYS A 99 -1.32 -26.34 5.23
C LYS A 99 -0.86 -26.61 6.66
N GLU A 100 -0.16 -27.72 6.90
CA GLU A 100 0.37 -28.10 8.22
C GLU A 100 1.79 -27.55 8.47
N LEU A 101 2.40 -26.88 7.48
CA LEU A 101 3.74 -26.34 7.61
C LEU A 101 3.72 -24.84 7.92
N PHE A 102 4.77 -24.39 8.59
CA PHE A 102 5.01 -22.95 8.78
C PHE A 102 6.07 -22.49 7.79
N ARG A 103 5.69 -21.61 6.89
CA ARG A 103 6.62 -21.09 5.87
C ARG A 103 7.62 -20.14 6.51
N PRO A 104 8.93 -20.31 6.30
CA PRO A 104 9.95 -19.36 6.74
C PRO A 104 9.66 -17.94 6.21
N GLY A 105 9.88 -16.93 7.04
CA GLY A 105 9.65 -15.53 6.67
C GLY A 105 8.18 -15.09 6.58
N HIS A 106 7.20 -15.99 6.83
CA HIS A 106 5.78 -15.69 6.86
C HIS A 106 5.23 -15.64 8.29
N ALA A 107 4.03 -15.09 8.45
CA ALA A 107 3.39 -14.94 9.77
C ALA A 107 2.63 -16.19 10.25
N ASP A 108 2.76 -17.33 9.59
CA ASP A 108 2.00 -18.54 9.85
C ASP A 108 2.06 -18.99 11.30
N PHE A 109 3.27 -19.17 11.82
CA PHE A 109 3.50 -19.59 13.21
C PHE A 109 2.98 -18.56 14.21
N VAL A 110 3.30 -17.27 13.97
CA VAL A 110 2.91 -16.18 14.88
C VAL A 110 1.38 -16.04 14.97
N TYR A 111 0.68 -16.18 13.85
CA TYR A 111 -0.78 -16.14 13.84
C TYR A 111 -1.40 -17.31 14.60
N LEU A 112 -0.85 -18.51 14.41
CA LEU A 112 -1.33 -19.67 15.17
C LEU A 112 -1.13 -19.48 16.68
N GLN A 113 0.05 -19.00 17.09
CA GLN A 113 0.34 -18.75 18.51
C GLN A 113 -0.55 -17.65 19.11
N LYS A 114 -0.81 -16.60 18.33
CA LYS A 114 -1.58 -15.45 18.82
C LYS A 114 -3.09 -15.70 18.88
N TYR A 115 -3.63 -16.35 17.83
CA TYR A 115 -5.07 -16.45 17.64
C TYR A 115 -5.61 -17.88 17.84
N GLY A 116 -4.72 -18.89 18.04
CA GLY A 116 -5.09 -20.31 18.13
C GLY A 116 -5.57 -20.91 16.81
N ARG A 117 -5.69 -20.10 15.77
CA ARG A 117 -6.08 -20.49 14.40
C ARG A 117 -5.37 -19.61 13.38
N ARG A 118 -5.15 -20.16 12.19
CA ARG A 118 -4.67 -19.40 11.04
C ARG A 118 -5.44 -19.78 9.78
N ASP A 119 -5.64 -18.86 8.88
CA ASP A 119 -5.99 -19.17 7.50
C ASP A 119 -4.70 -19.55 6.77
N TRP A 120 -4.55 -20.82 6.43
CA TRP A 120 -3.37 -21.34 5.74
C TRP A 120 -3.35 -21.02 4.24
N ARG A 121 -4.47 -20.57 3.68
CA ARG A 121 -4.62 -20.23 2.26
C ARG A 121 -3.93 -18.89 1.98
N GLY A 122 -2.83 -18.93 1.23
CA GLY A 122 -2.01 -17.74 1.04
C GLY A 122 -1.36 -17.29 2.34
N SER A 123 -1.42 -16.03 2.67
CA SER A 123 -0.93 -15.48 3.95
C SER A 123 -2.03 -14.77 4.74
N GLY A 124 -3.30 -15.04 4.41
CA GLY A 124 -4.43 -14.42 5.08
C GLY A 124 -4.32 -12.89 5.14
N ARG A 125 -4.37 -12.34 6.35
CA ARG A 125 -4.19 -10.91 6.62
C ARG A 125 -2.75 -10.40 6.45
N ALA A 126 -1.74 -11.29 6.51
CA ALA A 126 -0.33 -10.91 6.33
C ALA A 126 0.09 -10.85 4.84
N SER A 127 -0.81 -11.12 3.92
CA SER A 127 -0.56 -11.02 2.49
C SER A 127 -0.43 -9.57 2.02
N GLY A 128 0.43 -9.33 1.03
CA GLY A 128 0.49 -8.03 0.32
C GLY A 128 -0.84 -7.60 -0.32
N ARG A 129 -1.80 -8.51 -0.48
CA ARG A 129 -3.17 -8.24 -0.94
C ARG A 129 -3.90 -7.23 -0.04
N GLU A 130 -3.61 -7.21 1.25
CA GLU A 130 -4.18 -6.28 2.24
C GLU A 130 -3.93 -4.82 1.85
N THR A 131 -2.82 -4.53 1.18
CA THR A 131 -2.49 -3.15 0.75
C THR A 131 -3.50 -2.56 -0.25
N ALA A 132 -4.34 -3.37 -0.89
CA ALA A 132 -5.42 -2.86 -1.74
C ALA A 132 -6.41 -2.00 -0.93
N GLY A 133 -6.77 -2.41 0.29
CA GLY A 133 -7.58 -1.60 1.20
C GLY A 133 -6.89 -0.29 1.59
N ARG A 134 -5.56 -0.33 1.85
CA ARG A 134 -4.79 0.89 2.17
C ARG A 134 -4.75 1.86 0.99
N VAL A 135 -4.58 1.36 -0.23
CA VAL A 135 -4.55 2.20 -1.43
C VAL A 135 -5.91 2.83 -1.68
N ALA A 136 -7.01 2.09 -1.49
CA ALA A 136 -8.36 2.64 -1.58
C ALA A 136 -8.59 3.77 -0.56
N ALA A 137 -8.22 3.55 0.72
CA ALA A 137 -8.28 4.59 1.75
C ALA A 137 -7.35 5.78 1.42
N GLY A 138 -6.16 5.49 0.91
CA GLY A 138 -5.19 6.49 0.48
C GLY A 138 -5.70 7.39 -0.65
N ALA A 139 -6.50 6.85 -1.58
CA ALA A 139 -7.14 7.64 -2.63
C ALA A 139 -8.10 8.69 -2.04
N VAL A 140 -8.90 8.31 -1.03
CA VAL A 140 -9.79 9.23 -0.31
C VAL A 140 -8.99 10.30 0.45
N ALA A 141 -7.97 9.87 1.21
CA ALA A 141 -7.09 10.78 1.96
C ALA A 141 -6.37 11.76 1.03
N ARG A 142 -5.90 11.29 -0.13
CA ARG A 142 -5.25 12.12 -1.14
C ARG A 142 -6.17 13.24 -1.63
N LYS A 143 -7.42 12.95 -1.97
CA LYS A 143 -8.41 13.97 -2.39
C LYS A 143 -8.62 15.03 -1.31
N HIS A 144 -8.72 14.59 -0.06
CA HIS A 144 -8.85 15.51 1.07
C HIS A 144 -7.62 16.43 1.22
N LEU A 145 -6.42 15.89 1.04
CA LEU A 145 -5.17 16.65 1.14
C LEU A 145 -4.97 17.59 -0.06
N GLU A 146 -5.26 17.13 -1.27
CA GLU A 146 -5.19 17.94 -2.50
C GLU A 146 -6.10 19.18 -2.42
N SER A 147 -7.30 19.05 -1.84
CA SER A 147 -8.20 20.19 -1.61
C SER A 147 -7.62 21.26 -0.68
N ARG A 148 -6.54 20.93 0.04
CA ARG A 148 -5.80 21.82 0.95
C ARG A 148 -4.42 22.23 0.42
N GLY A 149 -4.12 21.92 -0.85
CA GLY A 149 -2.88 22.27 -1.49
C GLY A 149 -1.69 21.35 -1.14
N VAL A 150 -1.94 20.20 -0.51
CA VAL A 150 -0.91 19.21 -0.19
C VAL A 150 -0.75 18.23 -1.35
N SER A 151 0.49 18.02 -1.79
CA SER A 151 0.84 17.03 -2.81
C SER A 151 1.78 15.97 -2.24
N ILE A 152 1.60 14.72 -2.71
CA ILE A 152 2.38 13.57 -2.27
C ILE A 152 2.85 12.81 -3.52
N VAL A 153 4.16 12.63 -3.65
CA VAL A 153 4.79 11.86 -4.72
C VAL A 153 5.72 10.83 -4.09
N ALA A 154 5.59 9.57 -4.49
CA ALA A 154 6.47 8.50 -4.05
C ALA A 154 7.09 7.78 -5.25
N TYR A 155 8.37 7.44 -5.14
CA TYR A 155 9.13 6.82 -6.22
C TYR A 155 10.23 5.92 -5.66
N THR A 156 10.71 5.02 -6.50
CA THR A 156 11.89 4.21 -6.19
C THR A 156 13.14 5.06 -6.33
N LEU A 157 13.80 5.32 -5.20
CA LEU A 157 15.06 6.03 -5.15
C LEU A 157 16.23 5.10 -5.45
N ARG A 158 16.17 3.84 -4.95
CA ARG A 158 17.21 2.83 -5.17
C ARG A 158 16.59 1.45 -5.31
N ALA A 159 17.07 0.64 -6.25
CA ALA A 159 16.75 -0.78 -6.35
C ALA A 159 17.97 -1.57 -6.82
N ALA A 160 18.15 -2.80 -6.31
CA ALA A 160 19.27 -3.68 -6.67
C ALA A 160 20.67 -3.02 -6.58
N GLY A 161 20.85 -2.09 -5.63
CA GLY A 161 22.11 -1.36 -5.44
C GLY A 161 22.31 -0.16 -6.38
N VAL A 162 21.46 0.05 -7.38
CA VAL A 162 21.47 1.21 -8.28
C VAL A 162 20.63 2.33 -7.69
N GLN A 163 21.15 3.54 -7.66
CA GLN A 163 20.49 4.72 -7.07
C GLN A 163 20.22 5.79 -8.11
N CYS A 164 19.03 6.41 -8.03
CA CYS A 164 18.69 7.60 -8.80
C CYS A 164 19.55 8.79 -8.34
N ASN A 165 20.12 9.51 -9.30
CA ASN A 165 20.92 10.71 -9.06
C ASN A 165 20.10 12.00 -9.26
N LYS A 166 18.98 11.91 -9.97
CA LYS A 166 18.02 12.99 -10.19
C LYS A 166 16.59 12.48 -10.04
N VAL A 167 15.65 13.42 -9.91
CA VAL A 167 14.22 13.12 -9.80
C VAL A 167 13.48 13.86 -10.90
N VAL A 168 12.94 13.08 -11.84
CA VAL A 168 12.07 13.53 -12.93
C VAL A 168 10.69 12.97 -12.63
N GLU A 169 9.82 13.80 -12.03
CA GLU A 169 8.54 13.33 -11.49
C GLU A 169 7.61 12.77 -12.58
N GLU A 170 7.64 13.35 -13.78
CA GLU A 170 6.84 12.91 -14.93
C GLU A 170 7.21 11.50 -15.38
N PHE A 171 8.47 11.11 -15.21
CA PHE A 171 8.98 9.80 -15.60
C PHE A 171 8.58 8.64 -14.66
N ILE A 172 8.21 8.95 -13.42
CA ILE A 172 7.91 7.92 -12.39
C ILE A 172 6.85 6.93 -12.87
N GLU A 173 5.80 7.41 -13.51
CA GLU A 173 4.68 6.55 -13.95
C GLU A 173 4.94 5.86 -15.30
N GLU A 174 6.02 6.20 -16.00
CA GLU A 174 6.33 5.70 -17.35
C GLU A 174 7.14 4.38 -17.33
N ASN A 175 7.57 3.93 -16.14
CA ASN A 175 8.43 2.75 -16.04
C ASN A 175 7.95 1.74 -14.96
N PRO A 176 8.29 0.45 -15.13
CA PRO A 176 7.77 -0.62 -14.27
C PRO A 176 8.30 -0.58 -12.83
N LEU A 177 9.47 0.03 -12.60
CA LEU A 177 10.06 0.18 -11.27
C LEU A 177 9.60 1.43 -10.55
N ARG A 178 8.91 2.35 -11.22
CA ARG A 178 8.60 3.68 -10.70
C ARG A 178 9.86 4.43 -10.26
N ALA A 179 10.95 4.20 -10.95
CA ALA A 179 12.20 4.92 -10.74
C ALA A 179 12.07 6.36 -11.21
N ALA A 180 12.71 7.27 -10.48
CA ALA A 180 12.62 8.70 -10.80
C ALA A 180 13.69 9.19 -11.78
N ASP A 181 14.67 8.36 -12.12
CA ASP A 181 15.82 8.74 -12.95
C ASP A 181 15.89 7.87 -14.21
N PRO A 182 15.63 8.45 -15.40
CA PRO A 182 15.71 7.72 -16.66
C PRO A 182 17.11 7.20 -17.00
N ASP A 183 18.17 7.86 -16.52
CA ASP A 183 19.55 7.54 -16.92
C ASP A 183 20.03 6.21 -16.29
N VAL A 184 19.45 5.79 -15.17
CA VAL A 184 19.85 4.57 -14.46
C VAL A 184 18.81 3.44 -14.56
N LEU A 185 17.68 3.67 -15.21
CA LEU A 185 16.58 2.72 -15.28
C LEU A 185 16.99 1.39 -15.91
N GLU A 186 17.73 1.43 -17.03
CA GLU A 186 18.15 0.21 -17.76
C GLU A 186 19.04 -0.67 -16.88
N GLU A 187 20.03 -0.10 -16.19
CA GLU A 187 20.88 -0.82 -15.26
C GLU A 187 20.08 -1.39 -14.08
N MET A 188 19.14 -0.61 -13.55
CA MET A 188 18.30 -1.01 -12.43
C MET A 188 17.42 -2.21 -12.82
N LEU A 189 16.81 -2.19 -14.00
CA LEU A 189 16.01 -3.29 -14.54
C LEU A 189 16.85 -4.55 -14.77
N ALA A 190 17.99 -4.43 -15.43
CA ALA A 190 18.88 -5.56 -15.69
C ALA A 190 19.30 -6.30 -14.40
N ARG A 191 19.62 -5.53 -13.34
CA ARG A 191 19.98 -6.14 -12.04
C ARG A 191 18.80 -6.81 -11.35
N VAL A 192 17.59 -6.24 -11.47
CA VAL A 192 16.36 -6.87 -10.92
C VAL A 192 16.05 -8.16 -11.66
N GLU A 193 16.14 -8.18 -12.99
CA GLU A 193 15.92 -9.38 -13.81
C GLU A 193 16.92 -10.48 -13.48
N ALA A 194 18.21 -10.15 -13.39
CA ALA A 194 19.24 -11.12 -13.03
C ALA A 194 18.95 -11.81 -11.69
N LYS A 195 18.49 -11.06 -10.69
CA LYS A 195 18.11 -11.64 -9.39
C LYS A 195 16.83 -12.46 -9.44
N LYS A 196 15.87 -12.07 -10.26
CA LYS A 196 14.68 -12.88 -10.50
C LYS A 196 15.02 -14.22 -11.15
N ASP A 197 15.94 -14.24 -12.12
CA ASP A 197 16.39 -15.48 -12.78
C ASP A 197 17.17 -16.40 -11.81
N GLU A 198 17.78 -15.84 -10.78
CA GLU A 198 18.39 -16.58 -9.66
C GLU A 198 17.37 -17.05 -8.61
N GLU A 199 16.07 -16.78 -8.81
CA GLU A 199 14.99 -16.99 -7.82
C GLU A 199 15.23 -16.26 -6.48
N ASP A 200 15.93 -15.13 -6.53
CA ASP A 200 16.25 -14.29 -5.38
C ASP A 200 15.48 -12.96 -5.44
N SER A 201 15.64 -12.13 -4.44
CA SER A 201 15.02 -10.81 -4.32
C SER A 201 16.05 -9.70 -4.14
N VAL A 202 15.66 -8.48 -4.43
CA VAL A 202 16.49 -7.30 -4.27
C VAL A 202 15.93 -6.37 -3.20
N GLY A 203 16.81 -5.69 -2.48
CA GLY A 203 16.44 -4.57 -1.62
C GLY A 203 16.27 -3.28 -2.40
N GLY A 204 15.57 -2.33 -1.81
CA GLY A 204 15.35 -1.00 -2.40
C GLY A 204 15.02 0.06 -1.36
N ILE A 205 14.98 1.30 -1.82
CA ILE A 205 14.52 2.48 -1.07
C ILE A 205 13.45 3.16 -1.89
N VAL A 206 12.32 3.42 -1.26
CA VAL A 206 11.26 4.28 -1.79
C VAL A 206 11.35 5.61 -1.06
N GLU A 207 11.45 6.70 -1.80
CA GLU A 207 11.35 8.04 -1.25
C GLU A 207 9.95 8.58 -1.47
N CYS A 208 9.42 9.28 -0.47
CA CYS A 208 8.14 9.97 -0.54
C CYS A 208 8.35 11.45 -0.24
N ARG A 209 7.93 12.32 -1.16
CA ARG A 209 7.96 13.77 -1.01
C ARG A 209 6.57 14.30 -0.74
N ILE A 210 6.44 15.07 0.32
CA ILE A 210 5.19 15.72 0.72
C ILE A 210 5.43 17.24 0.67
N ARG A 211 4.58 17.95 -0.05
CA ARG A 211 4.69 19.42 -0.22
C ARG A 211 3.38 20.09 0.15
N GLY A 212 3.44 21.37 0.51
CA GLY A 212 2.26 22.17 0.83
C GLY A 212 1.69 21.92 2.23
N VAL A 213 2.48 21.30 3.11
CA VAL A 213 2.07 21.00 4.49
C VAL A 213 2.36 22.21 5.38
N ASN A 214 1.35 22.66 6.12
CA ASN A 214 1.54 23.71 7.13
C ASN A 214 2.23 23.16 8.38
N PRO A 215 3.03 23.96 9.09
CA PRO A 215 3.59 23.58 10.38
C PRO A 215 2.50 23.39 11.44
N GLY A 216 2.81 22.63 12.49
CA GLY A 216 1.90 22.39 13.62
C GLY A 216 1.13 21.06 13.55
N LEU A 217 1.54 20.13 12.67
CA LEU A 217 0.98 18.77 12.64
C LEU A 217 1.68 17.86 13.64
N GLY A 218 0.95 16.81 14.03
CA GLY A 218 1.38 15.86 15.05
C GLY A 218 1.17 16.38 16.46
N GLU A 219 1.25 15.48 17.45
CA GLU A 219 1.04 15.79 18.86
C GLU A 219 2.24 15.32 19.70
N PRO A 220 2.85 16.20 20.50
CA PRO A 220 3.84 15.76 21.46
C PRO A 220 3.17 14.94 22.59
N VAL A 221 3.83 13.99 23.19
CA VAL A 221 5.22 13.61 22.98
C VAL A 221 5.35 12.43 22.01
N PHE A 222 4.33 11.53 21.96
CA PHE A 222 4.42 10.24 21.26
C PHE A 222 3.88 10.29 19.84
N ASP A 223 2.91 11.15 19.55
CA ASP A 223 2.23 11.23 18.26
C ASP A 223 2.82 12.33 17.36
N LYS A 224 4.14 12.55 17.45
CA LYS A 224 4.86 13.39 16.50
C LYS A 224 4.70 12.85 15.09
N LEU A 225 4.70 13.73 14.11
CA LEU A 225 4.45 13.36 12.71
C LEU A 225 5.43 12.29 12.19
N ASP A 226 6.71 12.37 12.54
CA ASP A 226 7.72 11.36 12.18
C ASP A 226 7.45 10.00 12.85
N ALA A 227 6.97 9.98 14.10
CA ALA A 227 6.58 8.75 14.77
C ALA A 227 5.36 8.09 14.12
N LEU A 228 4.36 8.88 13.70
CA LEU A 228 3.19 8.40 12.98
C LEU A 228 3.55 7.87 11.59
N PHE A 229 4.43 8.56 10.86
CA PHE A 229 4.96 8.05 9.59
C PHE A 229 5.73 6.74 9.76
N ALA A 230 6.61 6.65 10.76
CA ALA A 230 7.35 5.43 11.04
C ALA A 230 6.40 4.26 11.32
N HIS A 231 5.37 4.47 12.14
CA HIS A 231 4.35 3.46 12.43
C HIS A 231 3.62 3.02 11.14
N ALA A 232 3.17 3.98 10.32
CA ALA A 232 2.48 3.69 9.08
C ALA A 232 3.37 2.92 8.09
N MET A 233 4.59 3.39 7.85
CA MET A 233 5.53 2.81 6.87
C MET A 233 6.00 1.42 7.29
N LEU A 234 6.40 1.22 8.55
CA LEU A 234 6.84 -0.07 9.07
C LEU A 234 5.71 -1.11 9.17
N SER A 235 4.45 -0.68 9.10
CA SER A 235 3.30 -1.58 9.00
C SER A 235 3.07 -2.17 7.60
N ILE A 236 3.73 -1.64 6.57
CA ILE A 236 3.68 -2.17 5.20
C ILE A 236 4.56 -3.44 5.14
N GLY A 237 4.02 -4.50 4.56
CA GLY A 237 4.78 -5.76 4.39
C GLY A 237 6.11 -5.52 3.67
N SER A 238 7.16 -6.21 4.10
CA SER A 238 8.54 -6.13 3.60
C SER A 238 9.31 -4.83 3.89
N VAL A 239 8.70 -3.80 4.44
CA VAL A 239 9.42 -2.60 4.92
C VAL A 239 10.21 -2.95 6.18
N LYS A 240 11.49 -2.59 6.20
CA LYS A 240 12.44 -2.90 7.27
C LYS A 240 13.05 -1.67 7.94
N GLY A 241 12.89 -0.51 7.34
CA GLY A 241 13.42 0.74 7.88
C GLY A 241 12.60 1.93 7.45
N PHE A 242 12.66 2.98 8.23
CA PHE A 242 12.08 4.30 7.95
C PHE A 242 13.11 5.35 8.35
N GLU A 243 13.34 6.29 7.47
CA GLU A 243 14.20 7.45 7.70
C GLU A 243 13.42 8.71 7.29
N ARG A 244 13.69 9.79 7.96
CA ARG A 244 13.23 11.12 7.57
C ARG A 244 14.43 11.95 7.20
N SER A 245 14.39 12.59 6.03
CA SER A 245 15.44 13.53 5.64
C SER A 245 15.42 14.77 6.56
N GLU A 246 16.59 15.34 6.79
CA GLU A 246 16.67 16.67 7.40
C GLU A 246 16.10 17.70 6.43
N GLU A 247 15.18 18.52 6.90
CA GLU A 247 14.73 19.69 6.16
C GLU A 247 15.88 20.69 6.09
N ARG A 248 16.30 21.02 4.89
CA ARG A 248 17.14 22.21 4.69
C ARG A 248 16.25 23.43 4.85
N ARG A 249 16.48 24.14 5.91
CA ARG A 249 15.85 25.45 6.17
C ARG A 249 16.43 26.51 5.25
#